data_0b87bfb2a587942a7a60570fdafaa881
#
_entry.id   0b87bfb2a587942a7a60570fdafaa881
#
_cell.length_a   1.000
_cell.length_b   1.000
_cell.length_c   1.000
_cell.angle_alpha   90.00
_cell.angle_beta   90.00
_cell.angle_gamma   90.00
#
_symmetry.space_group_name_H-M   'P 1'
#
loop_
_entity.id
_entity.type
_entity.pdbx_description
1 polymer ?
#
loop_
_entity_poly.entity_id
_entity_poly.type
_entity_poly.pdbx_seq_one_letter_code
_entity_poly.pdbx_strand_id
1 'polypeptide(L)'
;MTSLLDTLNSALQELGCDPSRFQFDTHSSVVMGFADVGELLLDPVDDMVYLWGRLDTSPAERFSNRADELLTALSSPAAHFANGCLALRQLEDGCLVGGALQPDCRHESSLLAAAIEGFHARVIELQALLR
;
A
#
# COMPACT_ATOMS: atom_id res chain seq x y z
N MET A 1 -1.51 17.75 -18.58
CA MET A 1 -1.33 16.38 -18.07
C MET A 1 -1.06 16.43 -16.57
N THR A 2 -1.83 15.73 -15.78
CA THR A 2 -1.69 15.73 -14.32
C THR A 2 -0.54 14.84 -13.89
N SER A 3 0.38 15.35 -13.08
CA SER A 3 1.47 14.53 -12.55
C SER A 3 0.95 13.59 -11.46
N LEU A 4 1.72 12.53 -11.18
CA LEU A 4 1.37 11.61 -10.09
C LEU A 4 1.28 12.36 -8.75
N LEU A 5 2.18 13.32 -8.51
CA LEU A 5 2.13 14.09 -7.26
C LEU A 5 0.86 14.93 -7.15
N ASP A 6 0.40 15.52 -8.27
CA ASP A 6 -0.85 16.26 -8.27
C ASP A 6 -2.04 15.34 -7.99
N THR A 7 -2.05 14.17 -8.62
CA THR A 7 -3.09 13.17 -8.38
C THR A 7 -3.08 12.72 -6.92
N LEU A 8 -1.88 12.48 -6.37
CA LEU A 8 -1.74 12.05 -4.98
C LEU A 8 -2.19 13.15 -4.01
N ASN A 9 -1.80 14.40 -4.24
CA ASN A 9 -2.24 15.51 -3.39
C ASN A 9 -3.77 15.60 -3.35
N SER A 10 -4.40 15.51 -4.52
CA SER A 10 -5.86 15.54 -4.61
C SER A 10 -6.49 14.34 -3.89
N ALA A 11 -5.91 13.15 -4.06
CA ALA A 11 -6.39 11.94 -3.39
C ALA A 11 -6.31 12.05 -1.88
N LEU A 12 -5.20 12.57 -1.35
CA LEU A 12 -5.03 12.75 0.09
C LEU A 12 -6.01 13.76 0.66
N GLN A 13 -6.31 14.82 -0.10
CA GLN A 13 -7.33 15.79 0.30
C GLN A 13 -8.73 15.15 0.35
N GLU A 14 -9.04 14.29 -0.62
CA GLU A 14 -10.31 13.56 -0.62
C GLU A 14 -10.45 12.65 0.59
N LEU A 15 -9.32 12.10 1.07
CA LEU A 15 -9.30 11.24 2.25
C LEU A 15 -9.28 12.01 3.57
N GLY A 16 -9.23 13.34 3.51
CA GLY A 16 -9.16 14.18 4.70
C GLY A 16 -7.77 14.23 5.33
N CYS A 17 -6.74 13.83 4.58
CA CYS A 17 -5.36 13.88 5.04
C CYS A 17 -4.73 15.23 4.73
N ASP A 18 -3.81 15.66 5.60
CA ASP A 18 -3.04 16.88 5.37
C ASP A 18 -1.78 16.52 4.59
N PRO A 19 -1.64 16.96 3.32
CA PRO A 19 -0.47 16.62 2.52
C PRO A 19 0.85 17.08 3.12
N SER A 20 0.84 18.10 3.99
CA SER A 20 2.07 18.58 4.63
C SER A 20 2.70 17.56 5.58
N ARG A 21 1.96 16.53 5.98
CA ARG A 21 2.45 15.47 6.85
C ARG A 21 3.25 14.40 6.11
N PHE A 22 3.26 14.45 4.79
CA PHE A 22 3.90 13.43 3.97
C PHE A 22 5.14 13.99 3.30
N GLN A 23 6.14 13.13 3.15
CA GLN A 23 7.37 13.49 2.45
C GLN A 23 7.23 13.11 0.98
N PHE A 24 7.39 14.10 0.12
CA PHE A 24 7.34 13.89 -1.32
C PHE A 24 8.73 14.08 -1.90
N ASP A 25 9.16 13.10 -2.66
CA ASP A 25 10.39 13.16 -3.43
C ASP A 25 10.03 12.95 -4.89
N THR A 26 10.42 13.87 -5.75
CA THR A 26 10.07 13.86 -7.17
C THR A 26 10.69 12.69 -7.94
N HIS A 27 11.70 12.04 -7.38
CA HIS A 27 12.46 11.01 -8.08
C HIS A 27 12.37 9.62 -7.44
N SER A 28 11.68 9.48 -6.33
CA SER A 28 11.62 8.22 -5.61
C SER A 28 10.26 7.98 -5.00
N SER A 29 10.17 6.96 -4.15
CA SER A 29 8.93 6.58 -3.49
C SER A 29 8.40 7.69 -2.60
N VAL A 30 7.09 7.81 -2.55
CA VAL A 30 6.40 8.69 -1.61
C VAL A 30 6.11 7.89 -0.35
N VAL A 31 6.55 8.40 0.80
CA VAL A 31 6.30 7.77 2.10
C VAL A 31 5.12 8.45 2.75
N MET A 32 4.10 7.65 3.10
CA MET A 32 2.89 8.14 3.77
C MET A 32 2.84 7.51 5.15
N GLY A 33 2.97 8.34 6.20
CA GLY A 33 2.93 7.85 7.58
C GLY A 33 1.50 7.83 8.12
N PHE A 34 1.09 6.69 8.66
CA PHE A 34 -0.20 6.52 9.31
C PHE A 34 0.00 6.01 10.73
N ALA A 35 -0.74 6.56 11.68
CA ALA A 35 -0.57 6.21 13.09
C ALA A 35 -0.85 4.74 13.40
N ASP A 36 -1.77 4.13 12.64
CA ASP A 36 -2.24 2.77 12.91
C ASP A 36 -1.49 1.67 12.16
N VAL A 37 -1.01 1.95 10.93
CA VAL A 37 -0.33 0.92 10.13
C VAL A 37 1.14 1.24 9.86
N GLY A 38 1.61 2.40 10.32
CA GLY A 38 2.96 2.85 10.00
C GLY A 38 3.04 3.43 8.61
N GLU A 39 4.10 3.14 7.89
CA GLU A 39 4.35 3.74 6.58
C GLU A 39 3.76 2.92 5.44
N LEU A 40 3.06 3.60 4.54
CA LEU A 40 2.72 3.07 3.23
C LEU A 40 3.60 3.77 2.20
N LEU A 41 4.02 3.02 1.19
CA LEU A 41 4.91 3.53 0.14
C LEU A 41 4.18 3.54 -1.19
N LEU A 42 4.22 4.69 -1.87
CA LEU A 42 3.75 4.81 -3.24
C LEU A 42 5.00 4.92 -4.12
N ASP A 43 5.24 3.91 -4.94
CA ASP A 43 6.49 3.75 -5.67
C ASP A 43 6.25 3.78 -7.18
N PRO A 44 6.55 4.90 -7.85
CA PRO A 44 6.46 4.95 -9.31
C PRO A 44 7.67 4.26 -9.94
N VAL A 45 7.40 3.26 -10.78
CA VAL A 45 8.43 2.52 -11.52
C VAL A 45 7.99 2.47 -12.98
N ASP A 46 8.70 3.16 -13.84
CA ASP A 46 8.33 3.31 -15.26
C ASP A 46 6.92 3.87 -15.38
N ASP A 47 6.02 3.19 -16.08
CA ASP A 47 4.63 3.62 -16.24
C ASP A 47 3.70 3.08 -15.15
N MET A 48 4.24 2.26 -14.24
CA MET A 48 3.47 1.62 -13.19
C MET A 48 3.62 2.36 -11.88
N VAL A 49 2.60 2.27 -11.03
CA VAL A 49 2.65 2.78 -9.68
C VAL A 49 2.39 1.60 -8.75
N TYR A 50 3.33 1.35 -7.84
CA TYR A 50 3.20 0.30 -6.82
C TYR A 50 2.79 0.91 -5.49
N LEU A 51 1.96 0.20 -4.76
CA LEU A 51 1.57 0.58 -3.41
C LEU A 51 1.98 -0.55 -2.46
N TRP A 52 2.81 -0.23 -1.47
CA TRP A 52 3.37 -1.20 -0.53
C TRP A 52 3.08 -0.81 0.90
N GLY A 53 2.84 -1.79 1.74
CA GLY A 53 2.79 -1.64 3.18
C GLY A 53 3.75 -2.63 3.84
N ARG A 54 4.18 -2.33 5.06
CA ARG A 54 5.11 -3.19 5.77
C ARG A 54 4.38 -4.12 6.73
N LEU A 55 4.74 -5.39 6.71
CA LEU A 55 4.29 -6.38 7.69
C LEU A 55 5.47 -6.79 8.55
N ASP A 56 5.26 -6.80 9.86
CA ASP A 56 6.25 -7.29 10.81
C ASP A 56 6.13 -8.80 10.91
N THR A 57 7.17 -9.51 10.44
CA THR A 57 7.21 -10.97 10.45
C THR A 57 8.05 -11.53 11.60
N SER A 58 8.43 -10.69 12.54
CA SER A 58 9.19 -11.09 13.73
C SER A 58 8.23 -11.25 14.93
N PRO A 59 8.35 -12.32 15.73
CA PRO A 59 9.26 -13.45 15.51
C PRO A 59 8.78 -14.37 14.38
N ALA A 60 9.73 -15.03 13.73
CA ALA A 60 9.44 -15.91 12.59
C ALA A 60 8.43 -17.00 12.92
N GLU A 61 8.44 -17.48 14.16
CA GLU A 61 7.50 -18.51 14.62
C GLU A 61 6.05 -18.06 14.49
N ARG A 62 5.78 -16.81 14.87
CA ARG A 62 4.43 -16.25 14.78
C ARG A 62 3.98 -16.17 13.32
N PHE A 63 4.87 -15.72 12.46
CA PHE A 63 4.59 -15.64 11.03
C PHE A 63 4.30 -17.02 10.45
N SER A 64 5.13 -18.02 10.79
CA SER A 64 4.93 -19.41 10.32
C SER A 64 3.61 -19.99 10.79
N ASN A 65 3.21 -19.72 12.03
CA ASN A 65 1.96 -20.22 12.60
C ASN A 65 0.73 -19.60 11.93
N ARG A 66 0.88 -18.45 11.31
CA ARG A 66 -0.22 -17.73 10.66
C ARG A 66 -0.13 -17.76 9.13
N ALA A 67 0.79 -18.53 8.58
CA ALA A 67 1.03 -18.55 7.14
C ALA A 67 -0.20 -18.95 6.34
N ASP A 68 -0.96 -19.93 6.79
CA ASP A 68 -2.18 -20.36 6.11
C ASP A 68 -3.24 -19.26 6.08
N GLU A 69 -3.43 -18.59 7.23
CA GLU A 69 -4.38 -17.50 7.33
C GLU A 69 -3.94 -16.31 6.46
N LEU A 70 -2.64 -16.03 6.44
CA LEU A 70 -2.08 -14.98 5.62
C LEU A 70 -2.28 -15.26 4.13
N LEU A 71 -1.99 -16.47 3.68
CA LEU A 71 -2.20 -16.87 2.28
C LEU A 71 -3.67 -16.73 1.88
N THR A 72 -4.58 -17.17 2.75
CA THR A 72 -6.01 -17.02 2.51
C THR A 72 -6.41 -15.57 2.37
N ALA A 73 -5.92 -14.71 3.27
CA ALA A 73 -6.20 -13.28 3.22
C ALA A 73 -5.65 -12.62 1.95
N LEU A 74 -4.44 -13.01 1.54
CA LEU A 74 -3.81 -12.46 0.33
C LEU A 74 -4.51 -12.93 -0.95
N SER A 75 -5.20 -14.08 -0.91
CA SER A 75 -5.94 -14.60 -2.05
C SER A 75 -7.26 -13.88 -2.27
N SER A 76 -7.73 -13.11 -1.29
CA SER A 76 -8.97 -12.35 -1.43
C SER A 76 -8.78 -11.23 -2.45
N PRO A 77 -9.82 -10.91 -3.25
CA PRO A 77 -9.70 -9.85 -4.26
C PRO A 77 -9.29 -8.52 -3.64
N ALA A 78 -8.37 -7.84 -4.32
CA ALA A 78 -7.90 -6.51 -3.93
C ALA A 78 -8.27 -5.53 -5.04
N ALA A 79 -9.27 -4.69 -4.79
CA ALA A 79 -9.72 -3.70 -5.74
C ALA A 79 -8.60 -2.71 -6.06
N HIS A 80 -8.55 -2.25 -7.29
CA HIS A 80 -7.58 -1.27 -7.80
C HIS A 80 -6.15 -1.81 -7.98
N PHE A 81 -5.89 -3.07 -7.66
CA PHE A 81 -4.59 -3.69 -7.95
C PHE A 81 -4.63 -4.40 -9.29
N ALA A 82 -3.57 -4.23 -10.08
CA ALA A 82 -3.54 -4.71 -11.46
C ALA A 82 -3.72 -6.22 -11.57
N ASN A 83 -3.15 -6.98 -10.62
CA ASN A 83 -3.26 -8.43 -10.60
C ASN A 83 -4.50 -8.93 -9.85
N GLY A 84 -5.32 -8.02 -9.33
CA GLY A 84 -6.54 -8.39 -8.61
C GLY A 84 -6.31 -8.93 -7.21
N CYS A 85 -5.08 -9.03 -6.75
CA CYS A 85 -4.72 -9.51 -5.42
C CYS A 85 -3.45 -8.85 -4.92
N LEU A 86 -3.16 -9.02 -3.63
CA LEU A 86 -1.93 -8.51 -3.02
C LEU A 86 -0.83 -9.55 -3.11
N ALA A 87 0.41 -9.08 -3.24
CA ALA A 87 1.60 -9.92 -3.27
C ALA A 87 2.48 -9.62 -2.06
N LEU A 88 3.35 -10.55 -1.72
CA LEU A 88 4.37 -10.37 -0.68
C LEU A 88 5.74 -10.22 -1.33
N ARG A 89 6.53 -9.30 -0.78
CA ARG A 89 7.93 -9.13 -1.16
C ARG A 89 8.77 -9.26 0.10
N GLN A 90 9.61 -10.29 0.16
CA GLN A 90 10.42 -10.55 1.34
C GLN A 90 11.60 -9.59 1.42
N LEU A 91 11.85 -9.07 2.62
CA LEU A 91 13.01 -8.26 2.95
C LEU A 91 13.85 -9.00 3.99
N GLU A 92 15.06 -8.50 4.29
CA GLU A 92 15.91 -9.08 5.31
C GLU A 92 15.26 -9.04 6.69
N ASP A 93 14.55 -7.96 7.01
CA ASP A 93 13.98 -7.70 8.35
C ASP A 93 12.46 -7.63 8.36
N GLY A 94 11.80 -8.29 7.41
CA GLY A 94 10.35 -8.29 7.35
C GLY A 94 9.86 -8.54 5.94
N CYS A 95 8.66 -8.07 5.62
CA CYS A 95 8.15 -8.14 4.26
C CYS A 95 7.28 -6.94 3.91
N LEU A 96 7.17 -6.69 2.61
CA LEU A 96 6.23 -5.73 2.06
C LEU A 96 5.05 -6.49 1.48
N VAL A 97 3.87 -5.90 1.60
CA VAL A 97 2.65 -6.40 0.97
C VAL A 97 2.10 -5.31 0.06
N GLY A 98 1.58 -5.70 -1.08
CA GLY A 98 1.00 -4.75 -2.02
C GLY A 98 1.12 -5.21 -3.44
N GLY A 99 1.41 -4.29 -4.34
CA GLY A 99 1.58 -4.60 -5.75
C GLY A 99 1.33 -3.39 -6.62
N ALA A 100 1.31 -3.63 -7.93
CA ALA A 100 1.03 -2.59 -8.91
C ALA A 100 -0.44 -2.22 -8.89
N LEU A 101 -0.72 -0.91 -8.93
CA LEU A 101 -2.08 -0.41 -9.08
C LEU A 101 -2.49 -0.44 -10.55
N GLN A 102 -3.81 -0.47 -10.78
CA GLN A 102 -4.34 -0.31 -12.14
C GLN A 102 -3.91 1.05 -12.71
N PRO A 103 -3.62 1.11 -14.02
CA PRO A 103 -3.08 2.35 -14.61
C PRO A 103 -3.92 3.60 -14.39
N ASP A 104 -5.24 3.46 -14.33
CA ASP A 104 -6.12 4.60 -14.15
C ASP A 104 -5.92 5.30 -12.81
N CYS A 105 -5.42 4.60 -11.80
CA CYS A 105 -5.15 5.19 -10.48
C CYS A 105 -4.09 6.29 -10.54
N ARG A 106 -3.22 6.25 -11.54
CA ARG A 106 -2.17 7.25 -11.71
C ARG A 106 -2.74 8.61 -12.11
N HIS A 107 -3.89 8.60 -12.80
CA HIS A 107 -4.45 9.80 -13.43
C HIS A 107 -5.72 10.31 -12.78
N GLU A 108 -6.38 9.48 -11.99
CA GLU A 108 -7.66 9.83 -11.38
C GLU A 108 -7.55 9.82 -9.85
N SER A 109 -7.67 11.01 -9.24
CA SER A 109 -7.49 11.16 -7.80
C SER A 109 -8.50 10.35 -6.98
N SER A 110 -9.74 10.24 -7.44
CA SER A 110 -10.75 9.47 -6.72
C SER A 110 -10.44 7.97 -6.73
N LEU A 111 -9.88 7.45 -7.82
CA LEU A 111 -9.44 6.04 -7.87
C LEU A 111 -8.22 5.81 -6.99
N LEU A 112 -7.26 6.73 -7.01
CA LEU A 112 -6.09 6.61 -6.15
C LEU A 112 -6.47 6.71 -4.68
N ALA A 113 -7.38 7.62 -4.32
CA ALA A 113 -7.90 7.73 -2.96
C ALA A 113 -8.56 6.42 -2.52
N ALA A 114 -9.42 5.85 -3.37
CA ALA A 114 -10.08 4.58 -3.06
C ALA A 114 -9.07 3.44 -2.91
N ALA A 115 -8.03 3.42 -3.75
CA ALA A 115 -6.98 2.40 -3.66
C ALA A 115 -6.22 2.50 -2.33
N ILE A 116 -5.83 3.71 -1.93
CA ILE A 116 -5.11 3.93 -0.68
C ILE A 116 -5.98 3.55 0.52
N GLU A 117 -7.22 3.99 0.52
CA GLU A 117 -8.16 3.70 1.62
C GLU A 117 -8.42 2.21 1.76
N GLY A 118 -8.70 1.54 0.65
CA GLY A 118 -8.94 0.09 0.65
C GLY A 118 -7.70 -0.69 1.06
N PHE A 119 -6.53 -0.29 0.59
CA PHE A 119 -5.27 -0.93 0.95
C PHE A 119 -4.96 -0.74 2.43
N HIS A 120 -5.15 0.47 2.95
CA HIS A 120 -4.95 0.76 4.37
C HIS A 120 -5.78 -0.21 5.24
N ALA A 121 -7.05 -0.41 4.90
CA ALA A 121 -7.91 -1.35 5.61
C ALA A 121 -7.37 -2.79 5.54
N ARG A 122 -6.87 -3.21 4.37
CA ARG A 122 -6.28 -4.54 4.20
C ARG A 122 -5.02 -4.71 5.04
N VAL A 123 -4.17 -3.69 5.12
CA VAL A 123 -2.95 -3.74 5.93
C VAL A 123 -3.30 -3.90 7.42
N ILE A 124 -4.33 -3.20 7.89
CA ILE A 124 -4.81 -3.36 9.26
C ILE A 124 -5.17 -4.82 9.53
N GLU A 125 -5.94 -5.44 8.63
CA GLU A 125 -6.34 -6.84 8.77
C GLU A 125 -5.13 -7.78 8.78
N LEU A 126 -4.18 -7.57 7.87
CA LEU A 126 -3.00 -8.41 7.77
C LEU A 126 -2.09 -8.28 9.00
N GLN A 127 -1.90 -7.06 9.49
CA GLN A 127 -1.12 -6.84 10.72
C GLN A 127 -1.79 -7.51 11.92
N ALA A 128 -3.12 -7.47 12.00
CA ALA A 128 -3.85 -8.13 13.07
C ALA A 128 -3.68 -9.65 13.05
N LEU A 129 -3.59 -10.26 11.87
CA LEU A 129 -3.33 -11.69 11.73
C LEU A 129 -1.96 -12.09 12.30
N LEU A 130 -0.98 -11.19 12.25
CA LEU A 130 0.38 -11.48 12.66
C LEU A 130 0.70 -11.12 14.11
N ARG A 131 -0.28 -10.61 14.84
CA ARG A 131 -0.11 -10.28 16.26
C ARG A 131 -0.22 -11.49 17.18
#